data_4fd6294565fc6f442e8e4e54e4878d5c
#
_entry.id   4fd6294565fc6f442e8e4e54e4878d5c
#
_cell.length_a   1.000
_cell.length_b   1.000
_cell.length_c   1.000
_cell.angle_alpha   90.00
_cell.angle_beta   90.00
_cell.angle_gamma   90.00
#
_symmetry.space_group_name_H-M   'P 1'
#
loop_
_entity.id
_entity.type
_entity.pdbx_description
1 polymer ?
#
loop_
_entity_poly.entity_id
_entity_poly.type
_entity_poly.pdbx_seq_one_letter_code
_entity_poly.pdbx_strand_id
1 'polypeptide(L)'
;EYLKEEMRTKLDHIVSIKQLQHVYKKHVNISTEDLRNRILYENKRYASTFIGEEKGILSMIKKLILEDPYIAEDLRGMVLSDDPDPIFLQGELSHNVKGIWYGSNRKERQWIYGPVECSEFIICFGKQENGGKGWDIKSAYPVPKNYYPVLITSI
;
A
#
# COMPACT_ATOMS: atom_id res chain seq x y z
N GLU A 1 -2.33 15.12 20.69
CA GLU A 1 -0.90 15.43 20.81
C GLU A 1 -0.09 14.21 21.23
N TYR A 2 -0.45 13.58 22.34
CA TYR A 2 0.24 12.37 22.84
C TYR A 2 0.20 11.23 21.81
N LEU A 3 -0.94 11.00 21.18
CA LEU A 3 -1.11 9.96 20.16
C LEU A 3 -0.28 10.25 18.91
N LYS A 4 -0.12 11.52 18.55
CA LYS A 4 0.72 11.89 17.40
C LYS A 4 2.19 11.62 17.66
N GLU A 5 2.70 11.92 18.84
CA GLU A 5 4.10 11.67 19.18
C GLU A 5 4.38 10.18 19.30
N GLU A 6 3.46 9.43 19.89
CA GLU A 6 3.55 7.99 19.96
C GLU A 6 3.58 7.39 18.54
N MET A 7 2.75 7.92 17.63
CA MET A 7 2.72 7.48 16.25
C MET A 7 4.03 7.78 15.52
N ARG A 8 4.62 8.96 15.73
CA ARG A 8 5.91 9.31 15.14
C ARG A 8 7.02 8.35 15.58
N THR A 9 7.07 8.04 16.87
CA THR A 9 8.06 7.12 17.42
C THR A 9 7.89 5.73 16.83
N LYS A 10 6.67 5.24 16.72
CA LYS A 10 6.37 3.96 16.10
C LYS A 10 6.71 3.95 14.62
N LEU A 11 6.40 5.04 13.90
CA LEU A 11 6.71 5.14 12.49
C LEU A 11 8.19 5.07 12.19
N ASP A 12 9.01 5.71 13.00
CA ASP A 12 10.46 5.66 12.83
C ASP A 12 11.00 4.24 13.00
N HIS A 13 10.33 3.41 13.77
CA HIS A 13 10.68 2.00 13.95
C HIS A 13 10.09 1.10 12.87
N ILE A 14 8.82 1.28 12.54
CA ILE A 14 8.07 0.38 11.67
C ILE A 14 8.23 0.74 10.20
N VAL A 15 8.32 2.03 9.91
CA VAL A 15 8.41 2.54 8.54
C VAL A 15 9.83 2.98 8.24
N SER A 16 10.69 2.02 8.03
CA SER A 16 12.07 2.23 7.56
C SER A 16 12.25 1.47 6.25
N ILE A 17 13.30 1.78 5.52
CA ILE A 17 13.62 1.06 4.28
C ILE A 17 13.75 -0.44 4.54
N LYS A 18 14.37 -0.81 5.66
CA LYS A 18 14.56 -2.21 6.04
C LYS A 18 13.22 -2.90 6.35
N GLN A 19 12.34 -2.22 7.07
CA GLN A 19 11.05 -2.79 7.47
C GLN A 19 10.09 -2.91 6.28
N LEU A 20 10.22 -2.03 5.30
CA LEU A 20 9.36 -2.03 4.11
C LEU A 20 10.00 -2.73 2.90
N GLN A 21 11.00 -3.57 3.12
CA GLN A 21 11.64 -4.30 2.02
C GLN A 21 10.63 -5.07 1.16
N HIS A 22 9.64 -5.67 1.78
CA HIS A 22 8.61 -6.41 1.05
C HIS A 22 7.77 -5.50 0.14
N VAL A 23 7.53 -4.25 0.56
CA VAL A 23 6.83 -3.26 -0.27
C VAL A 23 7.71 -2.84 -1.44
N TYR A 24 8.96 -2.50 -1.19
CA TYR A 24 9.89 -2.07 -2.22
C TYR A 24 10.13 -3.18 -3.25
N LYS A 25 10.28 -4.40 -2.80
CA LYS A 25 10.52 -5.53 -3.68
C LYS A 25 9.34 -5.82 -4.60
N LYS A 26 8.12 -5.60 -4.14
CA LYS A 26 6.91 -5.88 -4.90
C LYS A 26 6.36 -4.69 -5.67
N HIS A 27 6.60 -3.47 -5.19
CA HIS A 27 5.88 -2.30 -5.69
C HIS A 27 6.75 -1.08 -5.96
N VAL A 28 8.08 -1.22 -5.98
CA VAL A 28 8.96 -0.08 -6.25
C VAL A 28 9.87 -0.38 -7.43
N ASN A 29 9.81 0.46 -8.44
CA ASN A 29 10.62 0.39 -9.66
C ASN A 29 10.58 -1.00 -10.32
N ILE A 30 9.42 -1.60 -10.35
CA ILE A 30 9.19 -2.90 -11.01
C ILE A 30 9.04 -2.65 -12.50
N SER A 31 9.66 -3.51 -13.32
CA SER A 31 9.58 -3.38 -14.77
C SER A 31 8.16 -3.62 -15.28
N THR A 32 7.85 -3.00 -16.40
CA THR A 32 6.57 -3.19 -17.09
C THR A 32 6.32 -4.66 -17.43
N GLU A 33 7.35 -5.34 -17.87
CA GLU A 33 7.27 -6.76 -18.18
C GLU A 33 6.90 -7.58 -16.95
N ASP A 34 7.54 -7.32 -15.80
CA ASP A 34 7.25 -8.04 -14.57
C ASP A 34 5.82 -7.77 -14.07
N LEU A 35 5.34 -6.53 -14.20
CA LEU A 35 3.96 -6.20 -13.83
C LEU A 35 2.96 -6.99 -14.70
N ARG A 36 3.20 -7.04 -16.00
CA ARG A 36 2.33 -7.79 -16.91
C ARG A 36 2.38 -9.29 -16.63
N ASN A 37 3.56 -9.82 -16.31
CA ASN A 37 3.73 -11.22 -15.97
C ASN A 37 2.96 -11.61 -14.70
N ARG A 38 2.86 -10.72 -13.73
CA ARG A 38 2.04 -10.95 -12.52
C ARG A 38 0.58 -11.18 -12.87
N ILE A 39 0.06 -10.42 -13.81
CA ILE A 39 -1.33 -10.58 -14.27
C ILE A 39 -1.49 -11.88 -15.05
N LEU A 40 -0.57 -12.15 -15.99
CA LEU A 40 -0.67 -13.29 -16.90
C LEU A 40 -0.41 -14.63 -16.21
N TYR A 41 0.58 -14.69 -15.33
CA TYR A 41 1.08 -15.95 -14.78
C TYR A 41 0.79 -16.16 -13.30
N GLU A 42 0.61 -15.08 -12.54
CA GLU A 42 0.31 -15.17 -11.10
C GLU A 42 -1.17 -14.93 -10.78
N ASN A 43 -1.99 -14.83 -11.80
CA ASN A 43 -3.43 -14.68 -11.68
C ASN A 43 -3.88 -13.44 -10.89
N LYS A 44 -3.12 -12.36 -10.97
CA LYS A 44 -3.47 -11.09 -10.33
C LYS A 44 -4.44 -10.32 -11.23
N ARG A 45 -5.34 -9.57 -10.61
CA ARG A 45 -6.27 -8.70 -11.34
C ARG A 45 -5.61 -7.41 -11.80
N TYR A 46 -4.65 -6.96 -11.04
CA TYR A 46 -3.93 -5.73 -11.31
C TYR A 46 -2.52 -5.83 -10.74
N ALA A 47 -1.65 -5.04 -11.29
CA ALA A 47 -0.28 -4.91 -10.83
C ALA A 47 0.16 -3.47 -10.99
N SER A 48 0.88 -2.95 -10.02
CA SER A 48 1.31 -1.55 -10.04
C SER A 48 2.67 -1.38 -9.39
N THR A 49 3.31 -0.27 -9.69
CA THR A 49 4.60 0.06 -9.11
C THR A 49 4.74 1.56 -8.90
N PHE A 50 5.38 1.95 -7.80
CA PHE A 50 5.91 3.29 -7.64
C PHE A 50 7.18 3.44 -8.47
N ILE A 51 7.37 4.61 -9.03
CA ILE A 51 8.60 4.98 -9.74
C ILE A 51 9.20 6.19 -9.03
N GLY A 52 10.39 6.03 -8.47
CA GLY A 52 11.06 7.07 -7.73
C GLY A 52 12.12 6.51 -6.80
N GLU A 53 12.71 7.40 -6.02
CA GLU A 53 13.69 7.01 -5.03
C GLU A 53 13.01 6.42 -3.78
N GLU A 54 13.61 5.40 -3.21
CA GLU A 54 13.06 4.73 -2.01
C GLU A 54 12.82 5.71 -0.86
N LYS A 55 13.73 6.66 -0.64
CA LYS A 55 13.58 7.67 0.40
C LYS A 55 12.37 8.58 0.16
N GLY A 56 12.12 8.94 -1.08
CA GLY A 56 10.96 9.76 -1.43
C GLY A 56 9.66 9.03 -1.20
N ILE A 57 9.60 7.76 -1.54
CA ILE A 57 8.44 6.90 -1.32
C ILE A 57 8.20 6.73 0.18
N LEU A 58 9.25 6.47 0.95
CA LEU A 58 9.16 6.35 2.39
C LEU A 58 8.61 7.63 3.04
N SER A 59 9.13 8.78 2.64
CA SER A 59 8.65 10.07 3.15
C SER A 59 7.18 10.30 2.83
N MET A 60 6.76 9.92 1.63
CA MET A 60 5.37 10.04 1.20
C MET A 60 4.44 9.17 2.05
N ILE A 61 4.84 7.94 2.33
CA ILE A 61 4.08 7.01 3.17
C ILE A 61 3.95 7.56 4.59
N LYS A 62 5.05 8.00 5.18
CA LYS A 62 5.05 8.57 6.54
C LYS A 62 4.17 9.80 6.64
N LYS A 63 4.25 10.68 5.64
CA LYS A 63 3.47 11.91 5.61
C LYS A 63 1.96 11.61 5.61
N LEU A 64 1.52 10.69 4.78
CA LEU A 64 0.11 10.34 4.72
C LEU A 64 -0.39 9.80 6.06
N ILE A 65 0.38 8.93 6.70
CA ILE A 65 0.01 8.36 8.00
C ILE A 65 -0.07 9.45 9.07
N LEU A 66 0.91 10.36 9.11
CA LEU A 66 0.96 11.43 10.12
C LEU A 66 -0.13 12.49 9.93
N GLU A 67 -0.61 12.68 8.71
CA GLU A 67 -1.65 13.65 8.41
C GLU A 67 -3.06 13.15 8.74
N ASP A 68 -3.26 11.85 8.86
CA ASP A 68 -4.56 11.30 9.17
C ASP A 68 -4.86 11.46 10.66
N PRO A 69 -5.95 12.18 11.04
CA PRO A 69 -6.21 12.46 12.45
C PRO A 69 -6.75 11.26 13.23
N TYR A 70 -7.22 10.22 12.56
CA TYR A 70 -7.88 9.08 13.20
C TYR A 70 -7.07 7.80 13.15
N ILE A 71 -5.96 7.79 12.44
CA ILE A 71 -5.23 6.55 12.18
C ILE A 71 -4.72 5.87 13.46
N ALA A 72 -4.28 6.64 14.44
CA ALA A 72 -3.77 6.06 15.68
C ALA A 72 -4.85 5.28 16.43
N GLU A 73 -6.06 5.85 16.50
CA GLU A 73 -7.19 5.18 17.15
C GLU A 73 -7.67 3.97 16.35
N ASP A 74 -7.74 4.11 15.05
CA ASP A 74 -8.17 3.03 14.16
C ASP A 74 -7.23 1.84 14.25
N LEU A 75 -5.92 2.09 14.26
CA LEU A 75 -4.92 1.04 14.40
C LEU A 75 -4.97 0.38 15.77
N ARG A 76 -5.20 1.15 16.83
CA ARG A 76 -5.38 0.61 18.17
C ARG A 76 -6.59 -0.32 18.22
N GLY A 77 -7.72 0.10 17.66
CA GLY A 77 -8.92 -0.73 17.59
C GLY A 77 -8.70 -2.02 16.81
N MET A 78 -7.99 -1.94 15.71
CA MET A 78 -7.64 -3.12 14.91
C MET A 78 -6.80 -4.11 15.72
N VAL A 79 -5.80 -3.61 16.41
CA VAL A 79 -4.89 -4.46 17.21
C VAL A 79 -5.63 -5.17 18.34
N LEU A 80 -6.62 -4.52 18.94
CA LEU A 80 -7.40 -5.07 20.05
C LEU A 80 -8.50 -6.03 19.59
N SER A 81 -8.83 -6.04 18.32
CA SER A 81 -9.86 -6.93 17.78
C SER A 81 -9.31 -8.36 17.59
N ASP A 82 -10.15 -9.34 17.86
CA ASP A 82 -9.79 -10.76 17.66
C ASP A 82 -9.75 -11.14 16.17
N ASP A 83 -10.59 -10.50 15.36
CA ASP A 83 -10.67 -10.77 13.92
C ASP A 83 -10.79 -9.44 13.16
N PRO A 84 -9.71 -8.67 13.13
CA PRO A 84 -9.77 -7.34 12.55
C PRO A 84 -9.79 -7.36 11.02
N ASP A 85 -10.58 -6.45 10.46
CA ASP A 85 -10.46 -6.11 9.04
C ASP A 85 -9.21 -5.26 8.84
N PRO A 86 -8.57 -5.37 7.68
CA PRO A 86 -7.44 -4.49 7.36
C PRO A 86 -7.90 -3.04 7.27
N ILE A 87 -6.99 -2.13 7.58
CA ILE A 87 -7.24 -0.69 7.46
C ILE A 87 -6.50 -0.17 6.24
N PHE A 88 -7.17 0.63 5.44
CA PHE A 88 -6.61 1.25 4.25
C PHE A 88 -6.58 2.76 4.40
N LEU A 89 -5.44 3.36 4.05
CA LEU A 89 -5.35 4.80 3.84
C LEU A 89 -5.10 5.05 2.36
N GLN A 90 -5.76 6.06 1.82
CA GLN A 90 -5.58 6.46 0.43
C GLN A 90 -5.22 7.95 0.38
N GLY A 91 -4.22 8.28 -0.42
CA GLY A 91 -3.76 9.65 -0.56
C GLY A 91 -3.16 9.91 -1.93
N GLU A 92 -2.81 11.16 -2.16
CA GLU A 92 -2.22 11.58 -3.42
C GLU A 92 -0.73 11.29 -3.45
N LEU A 93 -0.21 10.93 -4.62
CA LEU A 93 1.21 10.78 -4.84
C LEU A 93 1.90 12.15 -4.71
N SER A 94 3.07 12.17 -4.08
CA SER A 94 3.90 13.37 -4.06
C SER A 94 4.47 13.62 -5.46
N HIS A 95 4.81 14.88 -5.74
CA HIS A 95 5.23 15.31 -7.08
C HIS A 95 6.51 14.61 -7.59
N ASN A 96 7.32 14.07 -6.69
CA ASN A 96 8.56 13.37 -7.05
C ASN A 96 8.41 11.85 -7.14
N VAL A 97 7.21 11.33 -6.95
CA VAL A 97 6.92 9.90 -7.05
C VAL A 97 5.83 9.69 -8.09
N LYS A 98 6.11 8.81 -9.05
CA LYS A 98 5.12 8.43 -10.06
C LYS A 98 4.62 7.03 -9.77
N GLY A 99 3.51 6.67 -10.39
CA GLY A 99 2.97 5.34 -10.28
C GLY A 99 2.40 4.87 -11.61
N ILE A 100 2.57 3.58 -11.88
CA ILE A 100 2.04 2.93 -13.08
C ILE A 100 1.22 1.73 -12.64
N TRP A 101 0.09 1.54 -13.31
CA TRP A 101 -0.88 0.50 -12.97
C TRP A 101 -1.34 -0.22 -14.24
N TYR A 102 -1.47 -1.53 -14.15
CA TYR A 102 -2.08 -2.38 -15.17
C TYR A 102 -3.22 -3.15 -14.54
N GLY A 103 -4.29 -3.33 -15.30
CA GLY A 103 -5.40 -4.17 -14.89
C GLY A 103 -5.73 -5.22 -15.91
N SER A 104 -6.58 -6.15 -15.56
CA SER A 104 -7.05 -7.18 -16.47
C SER A 104 -8.57 -7.31 -16.38
N ASN A 105 -9.17 -7.73 -17.49
CA ASN A 105 -10.55 -8.14 -17.51
C ASN A 105 -10.65 -9.58 -16.99
N ARG A 106 -11.52 -9.82 -16.00
CA ARG A 106 -11.69 -11.13 -15.38
C ARG A 106 -12.12 -12.23 -16.33
N LYS A 107 -12.93 -11.89 -17.31
CA LYS A 107 -13.48 -12.88 -18.24
C LYS A 107 -12.48 -13.29 -19.30
N GLU A 108 -11.52 -12.42 -19.58
CA GLU A 108 -10.52 -12.64 -20.60
C GLU A 108 -9.14 -12.32 -20.02
N ARG A 109 -8.54 -13.29 -19.34
CA ARG A 109 -7.24 -13.15 -18.67
C ARG A 109 -6.11 -12.66 -19.58
N GLN A 110 -6.30 -12.73 -20.87
CA GLN A 110 -5.31 -12.28 -21.85
C GLN A 110 -5.40 -10.78 -22.14
N TRP A 111 -6.44 -10.11 -21.63
CA TRP A 111 -6.61 -8.67 -21.83
C TRP A 111 -6.02 -7.90 -20.67
N ILE A 112 -4.83 -7.36 -20.93
CA ILE A 112 -4.20 -6.42 -20.01
C ILE A 112 -4.41 -5.04 -20.59
N TYR A 113 -4.95 -4.13 -19.78
CA TYR A 113 -5.08 -2.74 -20.16
C TYR A 113 -4.18 -1.88 -19.28
N GLY A 114 -3.67 -0.82 -19.88
CA GLY A 114 -2.68 0.07 -19.29
C GLY A 114 -1.50 0.24 -20.23
N PRO A 115 -0.45 0.95 -19.83
CA PRO A 115 -0.26 1.50 -18.47
C PRO A 115 -1.21 2.64 -18.16
N VAL A 116 -1.70 2.69 -16.93
CA VAL A 116 -2.45 3.81 -16.42
C VAL A 116 -1.55 4.57 -15.46
N GLU A 117 -1.39 5.87 -15.70
CA GLU A 117 -0.64 6.72 -14.79
C GLU A 117 -1.45 6.94 -13.51
N CYS A 118 -0.84 6.67 -12.37
CA CYS A 118 -1.51 6.79 -11.08
C CYS A 118 -1.33 8.18 -10.51
N SER A 119 -2.36 8.66 -9.81
CA SER A 119 -2.30 9.93 -9.09
C SER A 119 -2.44 9.75 -7.58
N GLU A 120 -2.80 8.56 -7.15
CA GLU A 120 -3.03 8.23 -5.74
C GLU A 120 -2.30 6.94 -5.37
N PHE A 121 -2.26 6.66 -4.06
CA PHE A 121 -1.72 5.40 -3.57
C PHE A 121 -2.48 4.95 -2.33
N ILE A 122 -2.36 3.67 -2.02
CA ILE A 122 -3.02 3.05 -0.87
C ILE A 122 -1.98 2.43 0.03
N ILE A 123 -2.17 2.59 1.34
CA ILE A 123 -1.40 1.87 2.36
C ILE A 123 -2.37 0.91 3.05
N CYS A 124 -1.99 -0.35 3.15
CA CYS A 124 -2.76 -1.38 3.83
C CYS A 124 -2.09 -1.75 5.15
N PHE A 125 -2.83 -1.66 6.24
CA PHE A 125 -2.36 -2.02 7.58
C PHE A 125 -3.02 -3.30 8.06
N GLY A 126 -2.30 -4.09 8.80
CA GLY A 126 -2.82 -5.28 9.44
C GLY A 126 -2.14 -5.54 10.77
N LYS A 127 -2.63 -6.52 11.52
CA LYS A 127 -1.98 -6.97 12.75
C LYS A 127 -0.65 -7.62 12.44
N GLN A 128 0.30 -7.46 13.33
CA GLN A 128 1.56 -8.20 13.25
C GLN A 128 1.27 -9.70 13.36
N GLU A 129 2.00 -10.48 12.60
CA GLU A 129 1.90 -11.92 12.60
C GLU A 129 2.76 -12.53 13.70
N ASN A 130 2.61 -13.84 13.91
CA ASN A 130 3.45 -14.62 14.83
C ASN A 130 3.39 -14.15 16.29
N GLY A 131 2.20 -13.75 16.74
CA GLY A 131 1.99 -13.34 18.12
C GLY A 131 2.45 -11.93 18.46
N GLY A 132 2.82 -11.14 17.47
CA GLY A 132 3.12 -9.73 17.67
C GLY A 132 1.90 -8.96 18.16
N LYS A 133 2.13 -7.95 19.01
CA LYS A 133 1.07 -7.18 19.67
C LYS A 133 0.80 -5.82 19.04
N GLY A 134 1.37 -5.55 17.90
CA GLY A 134 1.23 -4.29 17.21
C GLY A 134 0.60 -4.41 15.84
N TRP A 135 0.71 -3.32 15.09
CA TRP A 135 0.29 -3.28 13.70
C TRP A 135 1.51 -3.22 12.79
N ASP A 136 1.27 -3.51 11.52
CA ASP A 136 2.31 -3.49 10.50
C ASP A 136 1.73 -2.98 9.20
N ILE A 137 2.59 -2.46 8.32
CA ILE A 137 2.20 -2.14 6.95
C ILE A 137 2.33 -3.40 6.12
N LYS A 138 1.21 -3.89 5.65
CA LYS A 138 1.16 -5.13 4.87
C LYS A 138 1.44 -4.88 3.40
N SER A 139 1.05 -3.72 2.88
CA SER A 139 1.29 -3.36 1.49
C SER A 139 1.15 -1.86 1.30
N ALA A 140 1.76 -1.35 0.23
CA ALA A 140 1.55 0.00 -0.26
C ALA A 140 1.75 -0.03 -1.77
N TYR A 141 0.82 0.55 -2.51
CA TYR A 141 0.86 0.50 -3.97
C TYR A 141 0.12 1.69 -4.58
N PRO A 142 0.56 2.17 -5.74
CA PRO A 142 -0.14 3.24 -6.44
C PRO A 142 -1.39 2.72 -7.13
N VAL A 143 -2.39 3.61 -7.26
CA VAL A 143 -3.67 3.29 -7.89
C VAL A 143 -4.11 4.44 -8.79
N PRO A 144 -4.96 4.16 -9.79
CA PRO A 144 -5.53 5.21 -10.64
C PRO A 144 -6.42 6.15 -9.82
N LYS A 145 -6.63 7.34 -10.35
CA LYS A 145 -7.57 8.30 -9.77
C LYS A 145 -8.96 7.68 -9.64
N ASN A 146 -9.61 7.94 -8.51
CA ASN A 146 -10.95 7.41 -8.20
C ASN A 146 -11.00 5.88 -8.07
N TYR A 147 -9.87 5.25 -7.84
CA TYR A 147 -9.84 3.85 -7.49
C TYR A 147 -10.31 3.70 -6.03
N TYR A 148 -11.24 2.78 -5.82
CA TYR A 148 -11.68 2.43 -4.48
C TYR A 148 -11.33 0.97 -4.25
N PRO A 149 -10.60 0.65 -3.17
CA PRO A 149 -10.33 -0.75 -2.85
C PRO A 149 -11.68 -1.39 -2.51
N VAL A 150 -12.20 -2.15 -3.44
CA VAL A 150 -13.31 -3.02 -3.14
C VAL A 150 -12.75 -4.07 -2.20
N LEU A 151 -13.31 -4.16 -1.00
CA LEU A 151 -13.04 -5.30 -0.14
C LEU A 151 -13.43 -6.54 -0.91
N ILE A 152 -12.43 -7.23 -1.42
CA ILE A 152 -12.62 -8.42 -2.26
C ILE A 152 -12.88 -9.62 -1.36
N THR A 153 -13.78 -9.46 -0.42
CA THR A 153 -14.23 -10.55 0.42
C THR A 153 -15.32 -11.39 -0.24
N SER A 154 -15.83 -10.89 -1.35
CA SER A 154 -16.98 -11.50 -2.03
C SER A 154 -16.59 -12.28 -3.28
N ILE A 155 -15.32 -12.63 -3.40
CA ILE A 155 -14.92 -13.33 -4.63
C ILE A 155 -14.37 -14.69 -4.29
#